data_61d84b1c386cf4299c69249606ca2d9c
#
_entry.id   61d84b1c386cf4299c69249606ca2d9c
#
_cell.length_a   1.000
_cell.length_b   1.000
_cell.length_c   1.000
_cell.angle_alpha   90.00
_cell.angle_beta   90.00
_cell.angle_gamma   90.00
#
_symmetry.space_group_name_H-M   'P 1'
#
loop_
_entity.id
_entity.type
_entity.pdbx_description
1 polymer ?
#
loop_
_entity_poly.entity_id
_entity_poly.type
_entity_poly.pdbx_seq_one_letter_code
_entity_poly.pdbx_strand_id
1 'polypeptide(L)'
;MKKEKTKLTAIILIATAIILTFISGPVFAQKNDTMSFVHISDIHLIFDLELFQKDLAHDRIHYGNGVKSFKKFLKKVPGETGSDFVVTTGDLIDIYEGEMAGGGKLDFQARQFARLTDKCKVPVFLTLGNHDISSYSWNDSARVSTQSCAERARATWIKSATCFKEGTYYSRIFEVGGTTYRLVFLNNAYNTFPPELNIKIPFVDKIQLRWLEDQLQQSEDDVEIILMHLPIKSEAGETEPSSELYSVLAKNPSVKLIFSGHNHKNAITVFPSIGNNKITQIQTSGFGQNNMNWRVIRLTENNILISLPGSDEKELELIMR
;
A
#
# COMPACT_ATOMS: atom_id res chain seq x y z
N MET A 1 25.16 -32.23 -47.22
CA MET A 1 23.81 -32.27 -46.59
C MET A 1 23.71 -32.86 -45.21
N LYS A 2 24.37 -33.96 -44.85
CA LYS A 2 24.31 -34.56 -43.48
C LYS A 2 24.95 -33.69 -42.39
N LYS A 3 26.05 -32.97 -42.65
CA LYS A 3 26.74 -32.13 -41.65
C LYS A 3 26.03 -30.84 -41.29
N GLU A 4 25.19 -30.27 -42.15
CA GLU A 4 24.43 -29.05 -41.85
C GLU A 4 23.19 -29.32 -41.02
N LYS A 5 22.50 -30.49 -41.21
CA LYS A 5 21.35 -30.88 -40.37
C LYS A 5 21.76 -31.11 -38.94
N THR A 6 22.95 -31.63 -38.65
CA THR A 6 23.45 -31.88 -37.31
C THR A 6 23.78 -30.57 -36.57
N LYS A 7 24.29 -29.55 -37.26
CA LYS A 7 24.53 -28.23 -36.66
C LYS A 7 23.25 -27.48 -36.33
N LEU A 8 22.22 -27.55 -37.18
CA LEU A 8 20.94 -26.90 -36.97
C LEU A 8 20.18 -27.52 -35.77
N THR A 9 20.22 -28.85 -35.63
CA THR A 9 19.60 -29.56 -34.51
C THR A 9 20.31 -29.25 -33.18
N ALA A 10 21.64 -29.10 -33.18
CA ALA A 10 22.40 -28.71 -31.98
C ALA A 10 22.10 -27.27 -31.54
N ILE A 11 21.93 -26.33 -32.52
CA ILE A 11 21.60 -24.94 -32.22
C ILE A 11 20.17 -24.81 -31.66
N ILE A 12 19.21 -25.56 -32.18
CA ILE A 12 17.83 -25.57 -31.68
C ILE A 12 17.75 -26.16 -30.26
N LEU A 13 18.49 -27.23 -29.96
CA LEU A 13 18.58 -27.83 -28.62
C LEU A 13 19.23 -26.91 -27.60
N ILE A 14 20.26 -26.16 -27.98
CA ILE A 14 20.91 -25.17 -27.12
C ILE A 14 19.98 -23.96 -26.87
N ALA A 15 19.29 -23.48 -27.91
CA ALA A 15 18.30 -22.39 -27.76
C ALA A 15 17.12 -22.79 -26.88
N THR A 16 16.62 -24.03 -26.97
CA THR A 16 15.53 -24.53 -26.12
C THR A 16 15.99 -24.72 -24.67
N ALA A 17 17.25 -25.15 -24.43
CA ALA A 17 17.81 -25.25 -23.08
C ALA A 17 18.03 -23.88 -22.43
N ILE A 18 18.39 -22.84 -23.22
CA ILE A 18 18.56 -21.48 -22.71
C ILE A 18 17.21 -20.82 -22.39
N ILE A 19 16.16 -21.10 -23.15
CA ILE A 19 14.79 -20.58 -22.88
C ILE A 19 14.20 -21.24 -21.63
N LEU A 20 14.49 -22.52 -21.37
CA LEU A 20 14.01 -23.21 -20.17
C LEU A 20 14.75 -22.78 -18.87
N THR A 21 15.95 -22.22 -18.97
CA THR A 21 16.68 -21.71 -17.80
C THR A 21 16.29 -20.28 -17.38
N PHE A 22 15.58 -19.55 -18.22
CA PHE A 22 15.10 -18.20 -17.88
C PHE A 22 13.69 -18.15 -17.25
N ILE A 23 12.99 -19.29 -17.15
CA ILE A 23 11.65 -19.37 -16.54
C ILE A 23 11.70 -19.79 -15.06
N SER A 24 12.84 -20.29 -14.60
CA SER A 24 13.05 -20.53 -13.16
C SER A 24 13.76 -19.36 -12.51
N GLY A 25 13.04 -18.27 -12.27
CA GLY A 25 13.46 -17.34 -11.22
C GLY A 25 13.57 -18.12 -9.90
N PRO A 26 14.50 -17.76 -9.00
CA PRO A 26 14.65 -18.48 -7.75
C PRO A 26 13.33 -18.38 -6.97
N VAL A 27 12.59 -19.46 -6.92
CA VAL A 27 11.58 -19.68 -5.90
C VAL A 27 12.36 -19.79 -4.60
N PHE A 28 12.55 -18.69 -3.90
CA PHE A 28 12.97 -18.70 -2.50
C PHE A 28 11.80 -19.20 -1.66
N ALA A 29 11.51 -20.47 -1.77
CA ALA A 29 10.68 -21.15 -0.80
C ALA A 29 11.55 -21.45 0.44
N GLN A 30 11.94 -20.41 1.16
CA GLN A 30 12.26 -20.58 2.56
C GLN A 30 10.90 -20.71 3.25
N LYS A 31 10.55 -21.93 3.65
CA LYS A 31 9.34 -22.22 4.42
C LYS A 31 9.57 -21.63 5.81
N ASN A 32 9.27 -20.36 5.97
CA ASN A 32 9.28 -19.69 7.25
C ASN A 32 8.02 -20.10 8.01
N ASP A 33 8.13 -20.54 9.25
CA ASP A 33 6.97 -20.84 10.09
C ASP A 33 6.25 -19.58 10.55
N THR A 34 6.90 -18.43 10.39
CA THR A 34 6.35 -17.11 10.71
C THR A 34 6.87 -16.07 9.71
N MET A 35 6.05 -15.07 9.42
CA MET A 35 6.43 -13.86 8.68
C MET A 35 5.85 -12.65 9.38
N SER A 36 6.55 -11.52 9.37
CA SER A 36 6.09 -10.32 10.04
C SER A 36 6.31 -9.05 9.22
N PHE A 37 5.46 -8.07 9.43
CA PHE A 37 5.65 -6.75 8.85
C PHE A 37 5.20 -5.63 9.79
N VAL A 38 5.77 -4.45 9.60
CA VAL A 38 5.29 -3.23 10.27
C VAL A 38 4.33 -2.51 9.35
N HIS A 39 3.16 -2.18 9.86
CA HIS A 39 2.17 -1.35 9.19
C HIS A 39 2.17 0.07 9.75
N ILE A 40 2.20 1.07 8.86
CA ILE A 40 2.03 2.50 9.13
C ILE A 40 1.12 3.12 8.09
N SER A 41 0.60 4.31 8.38
CA SER A 41 -0.22 5.10 7.46
C SER A 41 -0.04 6.60 7.68
N ASP A 42 -0.48 7.41 6.72
CA ASP A 42 -0.59 8.85 6.88
C ASP A 42 0.71 9.50 7.39
N ILE A 43 1.78 9.32 6.61
CA ILE A 43 3.12 9.79 6.94
C ILE A 43 3.25 11.30 6.67
N HIS A 44 2.60 11.80 5.62
CA HIS A 44 2.53 13.20 5.22
C HIS A 44 3.89 13.90 5.15
N LEU A 45 4.89 13.30 4.48
CA LEU A 45 6.19 13.94 4.35
C LEU A 45 6.12 15.15 3.41
N ILE A 46 6.82 16.20 3.78
CA ILE A 46 7.19 17.32 2.91
C ILE A 46 8.70 17.44 2.92
N PHE A 47 9.31 17.26 1.75
CA PHE A 47 10.75 17.46 1.56
C PHE A 47 10.99 18.92 1.16
N ASP A 48 12.06 19.50 1.71
CA ASP A 48 12.54 20.85 1.38
C ASP A 48 11.41 21.90 1.51
N LEU A 49 10.75 21.91 2.68
CA LEU A 49 9.56 22.73 2.97
C LEU A 49 9.78 24.22 2.71
N GLU A 50 11.03 24.69 2.86
CA GLU A 50 11.45 26.07 2.62
C GLU A 50 11.32 26.53 1.15
N LEU A 51 11.21 25.61 0.20
CA LEU A 51 10.99 25.93 -1.21
C LEU A 51 9.55 26.34 -1.51
N PHE A 52 8.63 25.96 -0.65
CA PHE A 52 7.22 26.28 -0.80
C PHE A 52 6.87 27.60 -0.13
N GLN A 53 5.67 28.10 -0.40
CA GLN A 53 5.18 29.32 0.22
C GLN A 53 5.09 29.18 1.74
N LYS A 54 5.35 30.26 2.47
CA LYS A 54 5.39 30.27 3.94
C LYS A 54 4.10 29.80 4.59
N ASP A 55 2.96 30.06 3.96
CA ASP A 55 1.68 29.72 4.53
C ASP A 55 1.39 28.22 4.38
N LEU A 56 1.82 27.56 3.29
CA LEU A 56 1.81 26.10 3.22
C LEU A 56 2.65 25.50 4.35
N ALA A 57 3.85 26.07 4.59
CA ALA A 57 4.70 25.66 5.68
C ALA A 57 4.01 25.84 7.04
N HIS A 58 3.30 26.94 7.24
CA HIS A 58 2.56 27.22 8.47
C HIS A 58 1.42 26.23 8.68
N ASP A 59 0.60 26.00 7.67
CA ASP A 59 -0.54 25.09 7.74
C ASP A 59 -0.12 23.63 8.02
N ARG A 60 1.11 23.26 7.63
CA ARG A 60 1.65 21.91 7.75
C ARG A 60 2.61 21.68 8.90
N ILE A 61 2.84 22.69 9.74
CA ILE A 61 3.78 22.64 10.85
C ILE A 61 3.48 21.52 11.86
N HIS A 62 2.25 21.11 11.98
CA HIS A 62 1.82 20.04 12.88
C HIS A 62 2.33 18.65 12.48
N TYR A 63 2.77 18.45 11.22
CA TYR A 63 3.49 17.25 10.81
C TYR A 63 4.99 17.31 11.10
N GLY A 64 5.49 18.45 11.55
CA GLY A 64 6.82 18.64 12.11
C GLY A 64 7.98 18.16 11.22
N ASN A 65 9.00 17.57 11.85
CA ASN A 65 10.17 16.98 11.19
C ASN A 65 9.89 15.56 10.67
N GLY A 66 8.81 15.37 9.92
CA GLY A 66 8.35 14.07 9.43
C GLY A 66 9.44 13.26 8.73
N VAL A 67 10.22 13.90 7.84
CA VAL A 67 11.34 13.26 7.13
C VAL A 67 12.39 12.68 8.10
N LYS A 68 12.76 13.40 9.15
CA LYS A 68 13.72 12.93 10.15
C LYS A 68 13.15 11.76 10.97
N SER A 69 11.91 11.89 11.41
CA SER A 69 11.21 10.84 12.16
C SER A 69 11.05 9.57 11.34
N PHE A 70 10.65 9.69 10.09
CA PHE A 70 10.48 8.55 9.19
C PHE A 70 11.81 7.87 8.84
N LYS A 71 12.88 8.62 8.59
CA LYS A 71 14.25 8.07 8.45
C LYS A 71 14.67 7.26 9.67
N LYS A 72 14.39 7.78 10.89
CA LYS A 72 14.69 7.07 12.13
C LYS A 72 13.87 5.78 12.25
N PHE A 73 12.59 5.83 11.91
CA PHE A 73 11.68 4.68 11.88
C PHE A 73 12.21 3.58 10.95
N LEU A 74 12.45 3.88 9.66
CA LEU A 74 12.94 2.91 8.67
C LEU A 74 14.28 2.27 9.08
N LYS A 75 15.13 3.03 9.79
CA LYS A 75 16.42 2.52 10.26
C LYS A 75 16.31 1.57 11.45
N LYS A 76 15.33 1.78 12.32
CA LYS A 76 15.25 1.13 13.64
C LYS A 76 14.15 0.11 13.75
N VAL A 77 12.91 0.54 13.51
CA VAL A 77 11.72 -0.24 13.90
C VAL A 77 11.65 -1.61 13.21
N PRO A 78 11.87 -1.76 11.89
CA PRO A 78 11.84 -3.09 11.28
C PRO A 78 12.86 -4.07 11.90
N GLY A 79 14.06 -3.58 12.22
CA GLY A 79 15.09 -4.42 12.87
C GLY A 79 14.80 -4.73 14.33
N GLU A 80 14.25 -3.77 15.09
CA GLU A 80 13.89 -3.94 16.50
C GLU A 80 12.71 -4.91 16.68
N THR A 81 11.78 -4.94 15.71
CA THR A 81 10.59 -5.81 15.71
C THR A 81 10.81 -7.15 14.99
N GLY A 82 11.97 -7.33 14.35
CA GLY A 82 12.25 -8.51 13.52
C GLY A 82 11.34 -8.62 12.30
N SER A 83 10.88 -7.47 11.76
CA SER A 83 9.95 -7.46 10.63
C SER A 83 10.65 -7.66 9.30
N ASP A 84 10.06 -8.50 8.44
CA ASP A 84 10.60 -8.85 7.11
C ASP A 84 10.41 -7.74 6.09
N PHE A 85 9.38 -6.90 6.27
CA PHE A 85 9.09 -5.75 5.40
C PHE A 85 8.25 -4.69 6.13
N VAL A 86 8.07 -3.55 5.47
CA VAL A 86 7.20 -2.46 5.91
C VAL A 86 6.05 -2.31 4.92
N VAL A 87 4.87 -2.03 5.41
CA VAL A 87 3.68 -1.68 4.62
C VAL A 87 3.21 -0.29 5.00
N THR A 88 2.93 0.54 3.99
CA THR A 88 2.28 1.83 4.22
C THR A 88 0.97 1.94 3.46
N THR A 89 -0.08 2.39 4.13
CA THR A 89 -1.41 2.53 3.52
C THR A 89 -1.76 3.98 3.17
N GLY A 90 -0.90 4.60 2.35
CA GLY A 90 -1.16 5.88 1.70
C GLY A 90 -0.88 7.12 2.54
N ASP A 91 -1.11 8.28 1.92
CA ASP A 91 -0.72 9.60 2.39
C ASP A 91 0.77 9.62 2.81
N LEU A 92 1.61 9.15 1.87
CA LEU A 92 3.05 9.01 2.01
C LEU A 92 3.72 10.38 2.08
N ILE A 93 3.28 11.26 1.20
CA ILE A 93 3.64 12.68 1.13
C ILE A 93 2.39 13.52 1.35
N ASP A 94 2.58 14.76 1.76
CA ASP A 94 1.45 15.64 2.04
C ASP A 94 0.85 16.28 0.79
N ILE A 95 1.68 16.46 -0.23
CA ILE A 95 1.28 16.97 -1.54
C ILE A 95 2.17 16.36 -2.63
N TYR A 96 1.62 16.01 -3.78
CA TYR A 96 2.39 15.58 -4.93
C TYR A 96 3.15 16.76 -5.59
N GLU A 97 2.44 17.85 -5.84
CA GLU A 97 3.01 19.09 -6.33
C GLU A 97 2.50 20.27 -5.53
N GLY A 98 3.34 21.28 -5.33
CA GLY A 98 2.99 22.48 -4.60
C GLY A 98 3.57 23.73 -5.23
N GLU A 99 2.86 24.85 -5.05
CA GLU A 99 3.26 26.17 -5.53
C GLU A 99 4.45 26.71 -4.72
N MET A 100 5.46 27.21 -5.43
CA MET A 100 6.66 27.79 -4.81
C MET A 100 6.41 29.26 -4.41
N ALA A 101 7.24 29.74 -3.48
CA ALA A 101 7.27 31.15 -3.09
C ALA A 101 7.55 32.11 -4.27
N GLY A 102 8.29 31.65 -5.27
CA GLY A 102 8.60 32.43 -6.49
C GLY A 102 7.66 32.21 -7.67
N GLY A 103 6.57 31.48 -7.49
CA GLY A 103 5.66 31.06 -8.56
C GLY A 103 6.09 29.75 -9.24
N GLY A 104 5.18 29.13 -9.96
CA GLY A 104 5.36 27.79 -10.53
C GLY A 104 5.15 26.69 -9.49
N LYS A 105 5.14 25.42 -9.94
CA LYS A 105 4.91 24.26 -9.08
C LYS A 105 6.09 23.28 -9.12
N LEU A 106 6.38 22.67 -7.97
CA LEU A 106 7.36 21.61 -7.82
C LEU A 106 6.66 20.26 -7.56
N ASP A 107 7.10 19.21 -8.23
CA ASP A 107 6.54 17.85 -8.20
C ASP A 107 7.54 16.76 -7.76
N PHE A 108 8.60 17.11 -7.03
CA PHE A 108 9.69 16.18 -6.70
C PHE A 108 9.42 15.28 -5.48
N GLN A 109 8.36 15.54 -4.73
CA GLN A 109 8.06 14.88 -3.46
C GLN A 109 8.02 13.34 -3.56
N ALA A 110 7.26 12.81 -4.53
CA ALA A 110 7.15 11.36 -4.76
C ALA A 110 8.51 10.71 -5.06
N ARG A 111 9.35 11.38 -5.87
CA ARG A 111 10.71 10.89 -6.18
C ARG A 111 11.63 10.87 -4.96
N GLN A 112 11.51 11.86 -4.08
CA GLN A 112 12.29 11.89 -2.83
C GLN A 112 11.84 10.82 -1.86
N PHE A 113 10.52 10.60 -1.74
CA PHE A 113 9.98 9.53 -0.92
C PHE A 113 10.48 8.15 -1.40
N ALA A 114 10.36 7.85 -2.68
CA ALA A 114 10.81 6.59 -3.26
C ALA A 114 12.31 6.36 -2.99
N ARG A 115 13.17 7.38 -3.22
CA ARG A 115 14.60 7.28 -2.90
C ARG A 115 14.90 7.05 -1.43
N LEU A 116 14.01 7.51 -0.55
CA LEU A 116 14.15 7.29 0.90
C LEU A 116 13.80 5.85 1.27
N THR A 117 12.71 5.32 0.75
CA THR A 117 12.27 3.93 1.00
C THR A 117 13.19 2.89 0.39
N ASP A 118 13.76 3.16 -0.79
CA ASP A 118 14.75 2.27 -1.44
C ASP A 118 16.03 2.07 -0.60
N LYS A 119 16.29 2.94 0.38
CA LYS A 119 17.43 2.80 1.30
C LYS A 119 17.08 1.98 2.56
N CYS A 120 15.84 1.56 2.72
CA CYS A 120 15.45 0.68 3.82
C CYS A 120 16.11 -0.68 3.66
N LYS A 121 16.48 -1.32 4.78
CA LYS A 121 17.12 -2.64 4.76
C LYS A 121 16.16 -3.76 4.38
N VAL A 122 14.87 -3.55 4.59
CA VAL A 122 13.80 -4.47 4.24
C VAL A 122 12.92 -3.84 3.15
N PRO A 123 12.21 -4.63 2.34
CA PRO A 123 11.27 -4.11 1.35
C PRO A 123 10.23 -3.18 1.97
N VAL A 124 9.82 -2.16 1.23
CA VAL A 124 8.72 -1.26 1.61
C VAL A 124 7.63 -1.35 0.56
N PHE A 125 6.46 -1.82 0.94
CA PHE A 125 5.28 -1.92 0.09
C PHE A 125 4.31 -0.77 0.37
N LEU A 126 3.76 -0.18 -0.68
CA LEU A 126 3.02 1.06 -0.62
C LEU A 126 1.62 0.91 -1.21
N THR A 127 0.64 1.64 -0.67
CA THR A 127 -0.53 2.09 -1.43
C THR A 127 -0.48 3.61 -1.56
N LEU A 128 -1.26 4.19 -2.46
CA LEU A 128 -1.40 5.64 -2.57
C LEU A 128 -2.57 6.14 -1.73
N GLY A 129 -2.39 7.32 -1.12
CA GLY A 129 -3.44 8.10 -0.48
C GLY A 129 -3.87 9.30 -1.32
N ASN A 130 -4.88 10.01 -0.87
CA ASN A 130 -5.42 11.16 -1.61
C ASN A 130 -4.47 12.37 -1.61
N HIS A 131 -3.54 12.46 -0.67
CA HIS A 131 -2.47 13.46 -0.68
C HIS A 131 -1.39 13.14 -1.72
N ASP A 132 -1.13 11.86 -1.99
CA ASP A 132 -0.08 11.40 -2.91
C ASP A 132 -0.33 11.77 -4.38
N ILE A 133 -1.54 12.20 -4.71
CA ILE A 133 -1.98 12.57 -6.05
C ILE A 133 -2.51 14.01 -6.14
N SER A 134 -2.36 14.80 -5.09
CA SER A 134 -2.96 16.14 -4.98
C SER A 134 -1.95 17.24 -5.28
N SER A 135 -2.46 18.33 -5.85
CA SER A 135 -1.75 19.59 -6.05
C SER A 135 -2.19 20.61 -4.99
N TYR A 136 -1.26 21.39 -4.48
CA TYR A 136 -1.57 22.51 -3.64
C TYR A 136 -1.46 23.82 -4.44
N SER A 137 -2.52 24.62 -4.47
CA SER A 137 -2.54 25.95 -5.05
C SER A 137 -2.78 26.98 -3.96
N TRP A 138 -1.94 27.99 -3.97
CA TRP A 138 -1.94 29.03 -2.95
C TRP A 138 -3.13 30.00 -3.08
N ASN A 139 -3.45 30.38 -4.32
CA ASN A 139 -4.54 31.35 -4.57
C ASN A 139 -5.90 30.88 -4.03
N ASP A 140 -6.07 29.56 -3.90
CA ASP A 140 -7.31 28.97 -3.40
C ASP A 140 -7.20 28.56 -1.93
N SER A 141 -6.05 28.76 -1.27
CA SER A 141 -5.73 28.25 0.07
C SER A 141 -6.15 26.79 0.24
N ALA A 142 -6.12 26.03 -0.85
CA ALA A 142 -6.76 24.73 -0.94
C ALA A 142 -5.88 23.73 -1.67
N ARG A 143 -5.96 22.50 -1.16
CA ARG A 143 -5.51 21.36 -1.89
C ARG A 143 -6.49 21.07 -3.01
N VAL A 144 -6.02 21.19 -4.24
CA VAL A 144 -6.81 20.93 -5.44
C VAL A 144 -6.38 19.61 -6.03
N SER A 145 -7.33 18.74 -6.26
CA SER A 145 -7.12 17.52 -6.99
C SER A 145 -7.82 17.60 -8.33
N THR A 146 -7.04 17.48 -9.39
CA THR A 146 -7.55 17.42 -10.76
C THR A 146 -7.16 16.09 -11.38
N GLN A 147 -7.93 15.63 -12.36
CA GLN A 147 -7.61 14.40 -13.07
C GLN A 147 -6.20 14.45 -13.64
N SER A 148 -5.81 15.54 -14.28
CA SER A 148 -4.48 15.68 -14.88
C SER A 148 -3.35 15.65 -13.85
N CYS A 149 -3.55 16.20 -12.65
CA CYS A 149 -2.60 16.10 -11.55
C CYS A 149 -2.49 14.65 -11.07
N ALA A 150 -3.61 13.98 -10.83
CA ALA A 150 -3.65 12.60 -10.38
C ALA A 150 -2.98 11.63 -11.39
N GLU A 151 -3.18 11.85 -12.68
CA GLU A 151 -2.54 11.06 -13.74
C GLU A 151 -1.02 11.26 -13.77
N ARG A 152 -0.54 12.52 -13.68
CA ARG A 152 0.90 12.81 -13.59
C ARG A 152 1.51 12.22 -12.34
N ALA A 153 0.83 12.36 -11.20
CA ALA A 153 1.30 11.80 -9.94
C ALA A 153 1.46 10.28 -10.02
N ARG A 154 0.46 9.56 -10.53
CA ARG A 154 0.57 8.10 -10.72
C ARG A 154 1.70 7.71 -11.63
N ALA A 155 1.84 8.37 -12.77
CA ALA A 155 2.95 8.10 -13.69
C ALA A 155 4.31 8.30 -13.00
N THR A 156 4.43 9.33 -12.15
CA THR A 156 5.65 9.58 -11.36
C THR A 156 5.87 8.48 -10.31
N TRP A 157 4.83 8.06 -9.59
CA TRP A 157 4.92 6.99 -8.61
C TRP A 157 5.32 5.65 -9.24
N ILE A 158 4.69 5.25 -10.36
CA ILE A 158 5.02 4.03 -11.11
C ILE A 158 6.49 4.04 -11.55
N LYS A 159 6.98 5.19 -12.02
CA LYS A 159 8.36 5.35 -12.46
C LYS A 159 9.37 5.34 -11.31
N SER A 160 8.97 5.79 -10.12
CA SER A 160 9.89 6.07 -9.02
C SER A 160 9.92 4.97 -7.95
N ALA A 161 8.79 4.40 -7.57
CA ALA A 161 8.69 3.43 -6.48
C ALA A 161 8.80 2.00 -7.00
N THR A 162 9.73 1.23 -6.43
CA THR A 162 10.02 -0.14 -6.87
C THR A 162 8.81 -1.06 -6.81
N CYS A 163 7.95 -0.92 -5.80
CA CYS A 163 6.75 -1.75 -5.65
C CYS A 163 5.65 -1.46 -6.68
N PHE A 164 5.69 -0.29 -7.35
CA PHE A 164 4.69 0.13 -8.34
C PHE A 164 5.09 -0.14 -9.80
N LYS A 165 6.15 -0.91 -10.06
CA LYS A 165 6.61 -1.19 -11.43
C LYS A 165 5.53 -1.78 -12.35
N GLU A 166 4.58 -2.52 -11.79
CA GLU A 166 3.47 -3.16 -12.51
C GLU A 166 2.17 -2.36 -12.44
N GLY A 167 2.15 -1.24 -11.71
CA GLY A 167 0.98 -0.39 -11.50
C GLY A 167 0.84 0.04 -10.05
N THR A 168 -0.15 0.88 -9.76
CA THR A 168 -0.41 1.39 -8.40
C THR A 168 -1.31 0.48 -7.55
N TYR A 169 -1.74 -0.65 -8.12
CA TYR A 169 -2.37 -1.76 -7.42
C TYR A 169 -1.70 -3.07 -7.85
N TYR A 170 -1.50 -3.98 -6.93
CA TYR A 170 -0.74 -5.22 -7.14
C TYR A 170 -0.98 -6.20 -6.00
N SER A 171 -0.50 -7.44 -6.14
CA SER A 171 -0.52 -8.43 -5.07
C SER A 171 0.86 -9.01 -4.79
N ARG A 172 1.03 -9.58 -3.60
CA ARG A 172 2.21 -10.34 -3.19
C ARG A 172 1.75 -11.59 -2.44
N ILE A 173 2.36 -12.71 -2.77
CA ILE A 173 2.04 -14.01 -2.21
C ILE A 173 3.20 -14.46 -1.32
N PHE A 174 2.87 -14.99 -0.15
CA PHE A 174 3.83 -15.48 0.83
C PHE A 174 3.35 -16.82 1.38
N GLU A 175 4.26 -17.79 1.44
CA GLU A 175 4.02 -19.08 2.07
C GLU A 175 4.52 -19.02 3.51
N VAL A 176 3.62 -19.27 4.48
CA VAL A 176 3.94 -19.25 5.91
C VAL A 176 3.45 -20.54 6.55
N GLY A 177 4.36 -21.41 6.90
CA GLY A 177 4.00 -22.77 7.31
C GLY A 177 3.31 -23.52 6.17
N GLY A 178 2.06 -23.92 6.34
CA GLY A 178 1.22 -24.54 5.31
C GLY A 178 0.13 -23.63 4.76
N THR A 179 0.20 -22.31 5.05
CA THR A 179 -0.82 -21.33 4.64
C THR A 179 -0.24 -20.33 3.65
N THR A 180 -0.96 -20.13 2.55
CA THR A 180 -0.67 -19.08 1.57
C THR A 180 -1.34 -17.78 2.01
N TYR A 181 -0.56 -16.72 2.17
CA TYR A 181 -1.03 -15.37 2.43
C TYR A 181 -0.91 -14.53 1.17
N ARG A 182 -2.02 -13.94 0.74
CA ARG A 182 -2.05 -12.99 -0.36
C ARG A 182 -2.31 -11.58 0.16
N LEU A 183 -1.32 -10.71 0.04
CA LEU A 183 -1.43 -9.29 0.34
C LEU A 183 -1.84 -8.56 -0.94
N VAL A 184 -3.03 -7.96 -0.94
CA VAL A 184 -3.61 -7.24 -2.09
C VAL A 184 -3.58 -5.76 -1.80
N PHE A 185 -2.77 -5.02 -2.56
CA PHE A 185 -2.59 -3.58 -2.46
C PHE A 185 -3.51 -2.88 -3.45
N LEU A 186 -4.45 -2.07 -2.96
CA LEU A 186 -5.42 -1.35 -3.77
C LEU A 186 -5.11 0.15 -3.80
N ASN A 187 -5.36 0.76 -4.94
CA ASN A 187 -5.36 2.20 -5.07
C ASN A 187 -6.81 2.70 -5.05
N ASN A 188 -7.30 3.06 -3.86
CA ASN A 188 -8.63 3.62 -3.67
C ASN A 188 -8.61 5.12 -3.31
N ALA A 189 -7.45 5.75 -3.48
CA ALA A 189 -7.25 7.17 -3.24
C ALA A 189 -7.67 8.06 -4.42
N TYR A 190 -8.47 7.54 -5.31
CA TYR A 190 -8.98 8.30 -6.43
C TYR A 190 -9.73 9.53 -5.92
N ASN A 191 -9.21 10.69 -6.25
CA ASN A 191 -10.07 11.84 -6.31
C ASN A 191 -10.98 11.63 -7.50
N THR A 192 -12.18 11.39 -7.19
CA THR A 192 -13.20 11.11 -8.14
C THR A 192 -13.51 12.34 -8.93
N PHE A 193 -13.35 12.17 -10.15
CA PHE A 193 -13.90 12.98 -11.19
C PHE A 193 -14.98 12.10 -11.84
N PRO A 194 -16.21 12.25 -11.51
CA PRO A 194 -17.01 13.45 -11.37
C PRO A 194 -17.12 13.97 -9.91
N PRO A 195 -17.48 15.27 -9.75
CA PRO A 195 -17.61 15.92 -8.44
C PRO A 195 -18.66 15.31 -7.51
N GLU A 196 -19.57 14.51 -8.08
CA GLU A 196 -20.67 13.90 -7.36
C GLU A 196 -20.23 12.73 -6.47
N LEU A 197 -19.06 12.15 -6.73
CA LEU A 197 -18.55 11.04 -5.93
C LEU A 197 -17.85 11.59 -4.67
N ASN A 198 -18.39 11.22 -3.52
CA ASN A 198 -17.81 11.60 -2.23
C ASN A 198 -16.41 10.98 -2.07
N ILE A 199 -15.37 11.80 -1.96
CA ILE A 199 -13.98 11.37 -1.77
C ILE A 199 -13.75 10.59 -0.47
N LYS A 200 -14.70 10.62 0.46
CA LYS A 200 -14.65 9.86 1.71
C LYS A 200 -15.10 8.41 1.56
N ILE A 201 -15.70 8.05 0.43
CA ILE A 201 -16.10 6.68 0.13
C ILE A 201 -14.97 6.02 -0.64
N PRO A 202 -14.49 4.85 -0.23
CA PRO A 202 -13.49 4.10 -0.97
C PRO A 202 -13.94 3.88 -2.41
N PHE A 203 -13.14 4.36 -3.36
CA PHE A 203 -13.43 4.22 -4.78
C PHE A 203 -12.34 3.43 -5.47
N VAL A 204 -12.76 2.39 -6.15
CA VAL A 204 -11.93 1.54 -7.01
C VAL A 204 -12.57 1.52 -8.39
N ASP A 205 -11.81 1.89 -9.43
CA ASP A 205 -12.35 1.89 -10.77
C ASP A 205 -12.68 0.47 -11.26
N LYS A 206 -13.52 0.38 -12.31
CA LYS A 206 -14.01 -0.91 -12.81
C LYS A 206 -12.91 -1.86 -13.30
N ILE A 207 -11.78 -1.33 -13.75
CA ILE A 207 -10.66 -2.15 -14.23
C ILE A 207 -9.97 -2.79 -13.03
N GLN A 208 -9.67 -1.98 -12.01
CA GLN A 208 -9.07 -2.48 -10.78
C GLN A 208 -10.02 -3.43 -10.03
N LEU A 209 -11.34 -3.14 -10.05
CA LEU A 209 -12.33 -4.00 -9.40
C LEU A 209 -12.39 -5.38 -10.04
N ARG A 210 -12.38 -5.48 -11.38
CA ARG A 210 -12.31 -6.77 -12.11
C ARG A 210 -10.99 -7.50 -11.81
N TRP A 211 -9.89 -6.79 -11.83
CA TRP A 211 -8.60 -7.36 -11.45
C TRP A 211 -8.62 -7.93 -10.02
N LEU A 212 -9.25 -7.22 -9.07
CA LEU A 212 -9.43 -7.71 -7.71
C LEU A 212 -10.27 -8.98 -7.68
N GLU A 213 -11.41 -9.01 -8.38
CA GLU A 213 -12.26 -10.21 -8.51
C GLU A 213 -11.46 -11.40 -9.05
N ASP A 214 -10.64 -11.18 -10.10
CA ASP A 214 -9.78 -12.23 -10.68
C ASP A 214 -8.73 -12.72 -9.65
N GLN A 215 -8.12 -11.80 -8.86
CA GLN A 215 -7.17 -12.18 -7.80
C GLN A 215 -7.85 -13.05 -6.74
N LEU A 216 -9.02 -12.65 -6.27
CA LEU A 216 -9.76 -13.36 -5.23
C LEU A 216 -10.30 -14.72 -5.68
N GLN A 217 -10.69 -14.85 -6.96
CA GLN A 217 -11.12 -16.13 -7.53
C GLN A 217 -9.97 -17.14 -7.70
N GLN A 218 -8.74 -16.66 -7.93
CA GLN A 218 -7.55 -17.52 -8.08
C GLN A 218 -6.98 -18.02 -6.76
N SER A 219 -7.53 -17.58 -5.64
CA SER A 219 -6.97 -17.76 -4.31
C SER A 219 -7.95 -18.39 -3.30
N GLU A 220 -8.77 -19.33 -3.73
CA GLU A 220 -9.82 -19.94 -2.89
C GLU A 220 -9.29 -20.53 -1.57
N ASP A 221 -8.04 -21.02 -1.56
CA ASP A 221 -7.39 -21.62 -0.39
C ASP A 221 -6.45 -20.63 0.35
N ASP A 222 -6.31 -19.39 -0.14
CA ASP A 222 -5.43 -18.39 0.44
C ASP A 222 -6.10 -17.66 1.62
N VAL A 223 -5.29 -17.00 2.42
CA VAL A 223 -5.74 -15.97 3.37
C VAL A 223 -5.41 -14.61 2.78
N GLU A 224 -6.43 -13.80 2.52
CA GLU A 224 -6.25 -12.51 1.88
C GLU A 224 -6.30 -11.37 2.85
N ILE A 225 -5.30 -10.49 2.71
CA ILE A 225 -5.14 -9.24 3.47
C ILE A 225 -5.19 -8.09 2.45
N ILE A 226 -6.20 -7.25 2.58
CA ILE A 226 -6.39 -6.07 1.72
C ILE A 226 -5.72 -4.86 2.35
N LEU A 227 -4.97 -4.13 1.55
CA LEU A 227 -4.21 -2.95 1.95
C LEU A 227 -4.64 -1.78 1.07
N MET A 228 -5.22 -0.76 1.68
CA MET A 228 -5.75 0.42 0.97
C MET A 228 -5.73 1.64 1.87
N HIS A 229 -5.88 2.85 1.32
CA HIS A 229 -5.82 4.06 2.11
C HIS A 229 -7.15 4.40 2.79
N LEU A 230 -8.22 4.63 1.99
CA LEU A 230 -9.52 4.99 2.55
C LEU A 230 -10.21 3.75 3.12
N PRO A 231 -10.69 3.81 4.38
CA PRO A 231 -11.40 2.68 5.01
C PRO A 231 -12.76 2.44 4.34
N ILE A 232 -13.25 1.21 4.43
CA ILE A 232 -14.61 0.83 3.97
C ILE A 232 -15.66 1.66 4.72
N LYS A 233 -15.52 1.81 6.04
CA LYS A 233 -16.41 2.63 6.86
C LYS A 233 -15.69 3.93 7.21
N SER A 234 -16.23 5.07 6.74
CA SER A 234 -15.78 6.37 7.19
C SER A 234 -16.43 6.74 8.52
N GLU A 235 -15.83 7.69 9.26
CA GLU A 235 -16.41 8.23 10.49
C GLU A 235 -17.75 8.95 10.31
N ALA A 236 -18.15 9.23 9.08
CA ALA A 236 -19.36 9.96 8.76
C ALA A 236 -20.68 9.21 9.09
N GLY A 237 -20.62 8.09 9.81
CA GLY A 237 -21.80 7.47 10.41
C GLY A 237 -22.60 6.56 9.47
N GLU A 238 -22.09 6.21 8.32
CA GLU A 238 -22.71 5.15 7.49
C GLU A 238 -22.60 3.81 8.20
N THR A 239 -23.76 3.24 8.53
CA THR A 239 -23.85 1.98 9.27
C THR A 239 -23.60 0.76 8.38
N GLU A 240 -23.84 0.89 7.07
CA GLU A 240 -23.68 -0.18 6.09
C GLU A 240 -22.77 0.26 4.93
N PRO A 241 -21.71 -0.49 4.63
CA PRO A 241 -20.89 -0.20 3.46
C PRO A 241 -21.66 -0.54 2.19
N SER A 242 -22.01 0.46 1.41
CA SER A 242 -22.77 0.30 0.15
C SER A 242 -21.91 0.27 -1.10
N SER A 243 -20.59 0.16 -0.98
CA SER A 243 -19.67 0.20 -2.12
C SER A 243 -19.60 -1.13 -2.88
N GLU A 244 -19.41 -1.06 -4.20
CA GLU A 244 -19.11 -2.25 -5.01
C GLU A 244 -17.86 -2.98 -4.50
N LEU A 245 -16.85 -2.24 -4.04
CA LEU A 245 -15.65 -2.80 -3.43
C LEU A 245 -15.98 -3.71 -2.24
N TYR A 246 -16.80 -3.24 -1.29
CA TYR A 246 -17.20 -4.09 -0.17
C TYR A 246 -17.97 -5.32 -0.61
N SER A 247 -18.87 -5.16 -1.60
CA SER A 247 -19.63 -6.29 -2.13
C SER A 247 -18.74 -7.38 -2.71
N VAL A 248 -17.64 -7.01 -3.37
CA VAL A 248 -16.64 -7.96 -3.88
C VAL A 248 -15.92 -8.64 -2.72
N LEU A 249 -15.42 -7.88 -1.75
CA LEU A 249 -14.69 -8.43 -0.60
C LEU A 249 -15.57 -9.35 0.24
N ALA A 250 -16.82 -8.96 0.52
CA ALA A 250 -17.74 -9.72 1.36
C ALA A 250 -18.20 -11.05 0.75
N LYS A 251 -18.13 -11.20 -0.57
CA LYS A 251 -18.45 -12.47 -1.27
C LYS A 251 -17.32 -13.49 -1.20
N ASN A 252 -16.13 -13.10 -0.80
CA ASN A 252 -14.94 -13.94 -0.78
C ASN A 252 -14.56 -14.29 0.68
N PRO A 253 -14.77 -15.52 1.12
CA PRO A 253 -14.55 -15.94 2.50
C PRO A 253 -13.07 -15.98 2.90
N SER A 254 -12.15 -15.98 1.95
CA SER A 254 -10.70 -15.92 2.13
C SER A 254 -10.23 -14.54 2.59
N VAL A 255 -11.00 -13.46 2.31
CA VAL A 255 -10.70 -12.10 2.80
C VAL A 255 -10.96 -12.03 4.30
N LYS A 256 -9.88 -11.88 5.08
CA LYS A 256 -9.94 -11.86 6.56
C LYS A 256 -9.67 -10.49 7.14
N LEU A 257 -8.82 -9.69 6.49
CA LEU A 257 -8.26 -8.49 7.09
C LEU A 257 -8.14 -7.36 6.07
N ILE A 258 -8.44 -6.15 6.53
CA ILE A 258 -8.22 -4.91 5.77
C ILE A 258 -7.35 -3.99 6.63
N PHE A 259 -6.29 -3.44 6.08
CA PHE A 259 -5.54 -2.34 6.67
C PHE A 259 -5.81 -1.04 5.92
N SER A 260 -6.03 0.04 6.67
CA SER A 260 -6.29 1.36 6.13
C SER A 260 -5.77 2.48 7.04
N GLY A 261 -5.84 3.72 6.54
CA GLY A 261 -5.48 4.95 7.23
C GLY A 261 -6.55 6.03 7.09
N HIS A 262 -6.15 7.19 6.58
CA HIS A 262 -6.97 8.34 6.17
C HIS A 262 -7.60 9.17 7.30
N ASN A 263 -8.24 8.55 8.27
CA ASN A 263 -8.94 9.28 9.34
C ASN A 263 -8.03 9.67 10.52
N HIS A 264 -6.74 9.30 10.48
CA HIS A 264 -5.76 9.54 11.54
C HIS A 264 -6.19 9.04 12.92
N LYS A 265 -6.95 7.92 12.95
CA LYS A 265 -7.41 7.29 14.20
C LYS A 265 -7.08 5.81 14.21
N ASN A 266 -6.81 5.30 15.40
CA ASN A 266 -6.73 3.87 15.61
C ASN A 266 -8.15 3.32 15.82
N ALA A 267 -8.58 2.39 14.96
CA ALA A 267 -9.89 1.76 15.06
C ALA A 267 -9.85 0.32 14.57
N ILE A 268 -10.66 -0.52 15.17
CA ILE A 268 -10.93 -1.89 14.72
C ILE A 268 -12.42 -1.99 14.44
N THR A 269 -12.77 -2.36 13.21
CA THR A 269 -14.17 -2.53 12.78
C THR A 269 -14.33 -3.91 12.16
N VAL A 270 -15.42 -4.60 12.52
CA VAL A 270 -15.73 -5.94 11.99
C VAL A 270 -16.94 -5.86 11.10
N PHE A 271 -16.82 -6.36 9.89
CA PHE A 271 -17.89 -6.42 8.89
C PHE A 271 -18.34 -7.86 8.66
N PRO A 272 -19.63 -8.08 8.37
CA PRO A 272 -20.11 -9.38 7.94
C PRO A 272 -19.55 -9.76 6.57
N SER A 273 -19.42 -11.06 6.32
CA SER A 273 -19.05 -11.65 5.05
C SER A 273 -19.90 -12.90 4.81
N ILE A 274 -19.78 -13.52 3.64
CA ILE A 274 -20.58 -14.69 3.25
C ILE A 274 -20.37 -15.85 4.25
N GLY A 275 -21.44 -16.63 4.50
CA GLY A 275 -21.35 -17.87 5.29
C GLY A 275 -20.96 -17.68 6.75
N ASN A 276 -21.36 -16.59 7.40
CA ASN A 276 -20.98 -16.22 8.78
C ASN A 276 -19.50 -15.84 8.97
N ASN A 277 -18.73 -15.70 7.88
CA ASN A 277 -17.39 -15.15 7.96
C ASN A 277 -17.44 -13.66 8.33
N LYS A 278 -16.29 -13.15 8.72
CA LYS A 278 -16.11 -11.75 9.12
C LYS A 278 -14.84 -11.20 8.49
N ILE A 279 -14.89 -9.93 8.11
CA ILE A 279 -13.74 -9.17 7.67
C ILE A 279 -13.41 -8.17 8.77
N THR A 280 -12.20 -8.20 9.29
CA THR A 280 -11.72 -7.23 10.28
C THR A 280 -10.97 -6.12 9.58
N GLN A 281 -11.39 -4.88 9.78
CA GLN A 281 -10.65 -3.69 9.31
C GLN A 281 -9.89 -3.06 10.45
N ILE A 282 -8.60 -2.83 10.22
CA ILE A 282 -7.68 -2.13 11.12
C ILE A 282 -7.34 -0.78 10.50
N GLN A 283 -7.72 0.29 11.17
CA GLN A 283 -7.21 1.62 10.85
C GLN A 283 -6.02 1.93 11.76
N THR A 284 -4.93 2.40 11.17
CA THR A 284 -3.78 2.89 11.92
C THR A 284 -3.74 4.41 11.81
N SER A 285 -3.60 5.06 12.95
CA SER A 285 -3.53 6.53 13.05
C SER A 285 -2.30 7.09 12.34
N GLY A 286 -2.34 8.40 12.04
CA GLY A 286 -1.32 9.08 11.25
C GLY A 286 0.06 9.06 11.89
N PHE A 287 1.02 8.44 11.22
CA PHE A 287 2.42 8.43 11.62
C PHE A 287 3.01 9.86 11.64
N GLY A 288 2.58 10.73 10.72
CA GLY A 288 3.00 12.12 10.68
C GLY A 288 2.63 12.91 11.92
N GLN A 289 1.53 12.55 12.60
CA GLN A 289 1.10 13.19 13.83
C GLN A 289 1.79 12.61 15.08
N ASN A 290 2.02 11.30 15.09
CA ASN A 290 2.72 10.62 16.17
C ASN A 290 3.51 9.43 15.59
N ASN A 291 4.82 9.49 15.70
CA ASN A 291 5.75 8.48 15.17
C ASN A 291 5.70 7.12 15.90
N MET A 292 4.85 6.97 16.90
CA MET A 292 4.50 5.69 17.52
C MET A 292 3.25 5.04 16.92
N ASN A 293 2.61 5.67 15.93
CA ASN A 293 1.49 5.09 15.21
C ASN A 293 1.97 4.08 14.15
N TRP A 294 2.45 2.95 14.61
CA TRP A 294 2.81 1.78 13.82
C TRP A 294 2.37 0.52 14.54
N ARG A 295 2.12 -0.56 13.81
CA ARG A 295 1.73 -1.86 14.33
C ARG A 295 2.61 -2.95 13.75
N VAL A 296 2.91 -3.97 14.54
CA VAL A 296 3.53 -5.21 14.05
C VAL A 296 2.44 -6.22 13.76
N ILE A 297 2.52 -6.83 12.58
CA ILE A 297 1.66 -7.93 12.18
C ILE A 297 2.53 -9.16 12.02
N ARG A 298 2.14 -10.25 12.68
CA ARG A 298 2.82 -11.56 12.56
C ARG A 298 1.85 -12.56 11.99
N LEU A 299 2.26 -13.17 10.89
CA LEU A 299 1.53 -14.21 10.18
C LEU A 299 2.17 -15.55 10.56
N THR A 300 1.34 -16.51 10.94
CA THR A 300 1.72 -17.91 11.20
C THR A 300 0.83 -18.82 10.36
N GLU A 301 1.06 -20.11 10.37
CA GLU A 301 0.19 -21.05 9.65
C GLU A 301 -1.29 -20.95 10.07
N ASN A 302 -1.56 -20.63 11.34
CA ASN A 302 -2.93 -20.71 11.89
C ASN A 302 -3.51 -19.37 12.33
N ASN A 303 -2.67 -18.33 12.53
CA ASN A 303 -3.10 -17.10 13.17
C ASN A 303 -2.46 -15.86 12.52
N ILE A 304 -3.18 -14.75 12.59
CA ILE A 304 -2.67 -13.40 12.38
C ILE A 304 -2.66 -12.68 13.71
N LEU A 305 -1.48 -12.27 14.18
CA LEU A 305 -1.31 -11.50 15.41
C LEU A 305 -1.06 -10.04 15.05
N ILE A 306 -1.78 -9.12 15.70
CA ILE A 306 -1.70 -7.68 15.46
C ILE A 306 -1.39 -7.01 16.79
N SER A 307 -0.36 -6.16 16.79
CA SER A 307 0.08 -5.48 18.00
C SER A 307 -0.72 -4.21 18.31
N LEU A 308 -0.64 -3.76 19.55
CA LEU A 308 -0.99 -2.38 19.93
C LEU A 308 -0.13 -1.38 19.16
N PRO A 309 -0.65 -0.16 18.92
CA PRO A 309 0.15 0.88 18.28
C PRO A 309 1.42 1.22 19.08
N GLY A 310 2.56 1.29 18.37
CA GLY A 310 3.85 1.64 18.95
C GLY A 310 4.47 0.60 19.87
N SER A 311 3.96 -0.61 19.88
CA SER A 311 4.35 -1.70 20.77
C SER A 311 4.39 -3.04 20.04
N ASP A 312 5.04 -4.03 20.63
CA ASP A 312 5.01 -5.44 20.25
C ASP A 312 3.93 -6.24 20.98
N GLU A 313 3.24 -5.63 21.95
CA GLU A 313 2.18 -6.29 22.70
C GLU A 313 0.99 -6.59 21.80
N LYS A 314 0.47 -7.81 21.93
CA LYS A 314 -0.69 -8.27 21.15
C LYS A 314 -1.95 -7.49 21.54
N GLU A 315 -2.62 -6.90 20.55
CA GLU A 315 -3.95 -6.30 20.69
C GLU A 315 -5.04 -7.26 20.20
N LEU A 316 -4.81 -7.91 19.07
CA LEU A 316 -5.78 -8.76 18.40
C LEU A 316 -5.12 -10.04 17.86
N GLU A 317 -5.88 -11.12 17.87
CA GLU A 317 -5.52 -12.38 17.24
C GLU A 317 -6.70 -12.86 16.38
N LEU A 318 -6.43 -13.14 15.13
CA LEU A 318 -7.38 -13.77 14.20
C LEU A 318 -6.94 -15.21 13.97
N ILE A 319 -7.85 -16.14 14.27
CA ILE A 319 -7.65 -17.57 14.03
C ILE A 319 -8.14 -17.88 12.60
N MET A 320 -7.29 -18.54 11.79
CA MET A 320 -7.55 -18.77 10.37
C MET A 320 -8.27 -20.11 10.10
N ARG A 321 -8.28 -21.02 11.08
CA ARG A 321 -8.94 -22.35 11.00
C ARG A 321 -10.13 -22.45 11.92
#